data_70b04f9fe664e38dc83bebc7a6e4a9c3
#
_entry.id   70b04f9fe664e38dc83bebc7a6e4a9c3
#
_cell.length_a   1.000
_cell.length_b   1.000
_cell.length_c   1.000
_cell.angle_alpha   90.00
_cell.angle_beta   90.00
_cell.angle_gamma   90.00
#
_symmetry.space_group_name_H-M   'P 1'
#
loop_
_entity.id
_entity.type
_entity.pdbx_description
1 polymer ?
#
loop_
_entity_poly.entity_id
_entity_poly.type
_entity_poly.pdbx_seq_one_letter_code
_entity_poly.pdbx_strand_id
1 'polypeptide(L)'
;MTKKQIRILHISDIHLDNEIGSGAEKSSAQIGLEAAIDASIEQKVDLILLAGDLFDHNRIKVECLNFVDSQFERLLCPLVMIAGNHDCLAEYSIYKRYNPEEASENVFFLRADAGSTCVFKDLGVTVWGRGIVEHHPGHKPLDHIPSVPEDGWYVGVTHGYCVDRDLQSFSSLIRPEEIEASGFDYL
;
A
#
# COMPACT_ATOMS: atom_id res chain seq x y z
N MET A 1 16.11 -11.80 -20.54
CA MET A 1 16.27 -12.92 -19.55
C MET A 1 14.91 -13.42 -19.11
N THR A 2 14.77 -14.70 -18.71
CA THR A 2 13.50 -15.20 -18.14
C THR A 2 13.29 -14.58 -16.77
N LYS A 3 12.15 -13.91 -16.54
CA LYS A 3 11.81 -13.33 -15.23
C LYS A 3 11.74 -14.44 -14.17
N LYS A 4 12.33 -14.22 -13.00
CA LYS A 4 12.25 -15.13 -11.84
C LYS A 4 10.79 -15.19 -11.36
N GLN A 5 10.29 -16.37 -11.00
CA GLN A 5 8.98 -16.47 -10.35
C GLN A 5 9.04 -15.82 -8.96
N ILE A 6 8.07 -14.97 -8.67
CA ILE A 6 7.89 -14.33 -7.36
C ILE A 6 6.46 -14.55 -6.86
N ARG A 7 6.31 -14.59 -5.56
CA ARG A 7 5.01 -14.69 -4.89
C ARG A 7 4.72 -13.38 -4.17
N ILE A 8 3.63 -12.74 -4.56
CA ILE A 8 3.18 -11.47 -3.99
C ILE A 8 1.92 -11.70 -3.17
N LEU A 9 1.86 -11.14 -1.97
CA LEU A 9 0.62 -10.93 -1.22
C LEU A 9 0.17 -9.49 -1.42
N HIS A 10 -1.01 -9.29 -1.99
CA HIS A 10 -1.61 -7.98 -2.17
C HIS A 10 -2.77 -7.81 -1.19
N ILE A 11 -2.73 -6.77 -0.40
CA ILE A 11 -3.75 -6.37 0.58
C ILE A 11 -4.08 -4.88 0.44
N SER A 12 -5.30 -4.50 0.76
CA SER A 12 -5.77 -3.11 0.83
C SER A 12 -6.93 -3.00 1.80
N ASP A 13 -7.34 -1.79 2.12
CA ASP A 13 -8.61 -1.52 2.81
C ASP A 13 -8.76 -2.28 4.14
N ILE A 14 -7.72 -2.28 4.95
CA ILE A 14 -7.71 -2.90 6.28
C ILE A 14 -8.60 -2.12 7.25
N HIS A 15 -8.60 -0.77 7.12
CA HIS A 15 -9.43 0.13 7.93
C HIS A 15 -9.28 -0.07 9.44
N LEU A 16 -8.03 -0.13 9.92
CA LEU A 16 -7.77 -0.12 11.36
C LEU A 16 -8.29 1.18 11.97
N ASP A 17 -9.07 1.04 13.02
CA ASP A 17 -9.63 2.14 13.79
C ASP A 17 -9.23 2.07 15.26
N ASN A 18 -9.89 2.89 16.09
CA ASN A 18 -9.67 2.90 17.53
C ASN A 18 -10.54 1.88 18.29
N GLU A 19 -11.32 1.08 17.58
CA GLU A 19 -12.08 0.00 18.20
C GLU A 19 -11.14 -1.14 18.57
N ILE A 20 -10.69 -1.08 19.80
CA ILE A 20 -10.18 -2.26 20.47
C ILE A 20 -11.41 -3.03 20.85
N GLY A 21 -11.57 -4.24 20.34
CA GLY A 21 -12.71 -5.09 20.65
C GLY A 21 -13.00 -5.13 22.15
N SER A 22 -14.24 -5.25 22.53
CA SER A 22 -14.69 -5.16 23.93
C SER A 22 -13.99 -6.23 24.77
N GLY A 23 -13.04 -5.83 25.59
CA GLY A 23 -12.25 -6.73 26.44
C GLY A 23 -10.97 -7.23 25.76
N ALA A 24 -10.73 -8.54 25.78
CA ALA A 24 -9.52 -9.17 25.22
C ALA A 24 -9.65 -9.55 23.73
N GLU A 25 -10.73 -9.19 23.07
CA GLU A 25 -10.99 -9.56 21.67
C GLU A 25 -10.45 -8.49 20.71
N LYS A 26 -9.76 -8.92 19.65
CA LYS A 26 -9.30 -8.05 18.56
C LYS A 26 -10.49 -7.63 17.69
N SER A 27 -10.42 -6.42 17.10
CA SER A 27 -11.37 -5.99 16.06
C SER A 27 -11.21 -6.82 14.78
N SER A 28 -12.22 -6.82 13.91
CA SER A 28 -12.14 -7.52 12.62
C SER A 28 -10.98 -7.05 11.76
N ALA A 29 -10.69 -5.76 11.77
CA ALA A 29 -9.56 -5.17 11.06
C ALA A 29 -8.21 -5.66 11.61
N GLN A 30 -8.08 -5.75 12.95
CA GLN A 30 -6.88 -6.31 13.58
C GLN A 30 -6.69 -7.80 13.26
N ILE A 31 -7.77 -8.58 13.27
CA ILE A 31 -7.74 -9.99 12.86
C ILE A 31 -7.33 -10.11 11.38
N GLY A 32 -7.85 -9.23 10.52
CA GLY A 32 -7.53 -9.21 9.10
C GLY A 32 -6.05 -8.93 8.83
N LEU A 33 -5.47 -7.90 9.47
CA LEU A 33 -4.05 -7.60 9.33
C LEU A 33 -3.17 -8.75 9.85
N GLU A 34 -3.47 -9.27 11.04
CA GLU A 34 -2.72 -10.39 11.61
C GLU A 34 -2.77 -11.62 10.70
N ALA A 35 -3.95 -11.98 10.19
CA ALA A 35 -4.10 -13.10 9.27
C ALA A 35 -3.33 -12.89 7.95
N ALA A 36 -3.26 -11.67 7.43
CA ALA A 36 -2.46 -11.35 6.26
C ALA A 36 -0.96 -11.54 6.52
N ILE A 37 -0.46 -11.08 7.67
CA ILE A 37 0.93 -11.28 8.07
C ILE A 37 1.23 -12.78 8.29
N ASP A 38 0.35 -13.50 8.98
CA ASP A 38 0.48 -14.96 9.17
C ASP A 38 0.55 -15.69 7.82
N ALA A 39 -0.35 -15.37 6.90
CA ALA A 39 -0.36 -15.95 5.55
C ALA A 39 0.93 -15.63 4.79
N SER A 40 1.48 -14.43 4.94
CA SER A 40 2.75 -14.06 4.29
C SER A 40 3.91 -14.94 4.75
N ILE A 41 3.95 -15.25 6.03
CA ILE A 41 4.99 -16.10 6.65
C ILE A 41 4.78 -17.57 6.24
N GLU A 42 3.57 -18.09 6.38
CA GLU A 42 3.24 -19.49 6.06
C GLU A 42 3.46 -19.81 4.58
N GLN A 43 3.03 -18.93 3.70
CA GLN A 43 3.17 -19.09 2.25
C GLN A 43 4.55 -18.69 1.72
N LYS A 44 5.43 -18.15 2.58
CA LYS A 44 6.77 -17.69 2.22
C LYS A 44 6.72 -16.75 1.01
N VAL A 45 5.90 -15.69 1.11
CA VAL A 45 5.80 -14.69 0.04
C VAL A 45 7.11 -13.91 -0.08
N ASP A 46 7.42 -13.46 -1.29
CA ASP A 46 8.64 -12.72 -1.58
C ASP A 46 8.44 -11.21 -1.39
N LEU A 47 7.18 -10.73 -1.49
CA LEU A 47 6.84 -9.30 -1.45
C LEU A 47 5.39 -9.13 -0.98
N ILE A 48 5.15 -8.15 -0.11
CA ILE A 48 3.80 -7.72 0.28
C ILE A 48 3.55 -6.33 -0.32
N LEU A 49 2.37 -6.14 -0.92
CA LEU A 49 1.86 -4.84 -1.35
C LEU A 49 0.67 -4.46 -0.48
N LEU A 50 0.73 -3.29 0.17
CA LEU A 50 -0.37 -2.70 0.92
C LEU A 50 -0.85 -1.45 0.17
N ALA A 51 -1.94 -1.60 -0.57
CA ALA A 51 -2.41 -0.61 -1.51
C ALA A 51 -3.38 0.42 -0.88
N GLY A 52 -2.98 1.01 0.24
CA GLY A 52 -3.71 2.09 0.91
C GLY A 52 -4.76 1.63 1.92
N ASP A 53 -5.31 2.61 2.64
CA ASP A 53 -6.34 2.45 3.66
C ASP A 53 -5.98 1.42 4.75
N LEU A 54 -4.73 1.52 5.25
CA LEU A 54 -4.33 0.79 6.45
C LEU A 54 -5.17 1.24 7.64
N PHE A 55 -5.40 2.55 7.76
CA PHE A 55 -6.21 3.16 8.81
C PHE A 55 -7.52 3.73 8.25
N ASP A 56 -8.61 3.59 9.03
CA ASP A 56 -9.93 4.11 8.68
C ASP A 56 -10.02 5.65 8.73
N HIS A 57 -9.13 6.28 9.47
CA HIS A 57 -9.06 7.74 9.58
C HIS A 57 -7.71 8.21 10.18
N ASN A 58 -7.45 9.51 10.10
CA ASN A 58 -6.18 10.09 10.58
C ASN A 58 -6.08 10.30 12.13
N ARG A 59 -7.12 9.94 12.92
CA ARG A 59 -7.15 10.11 14.39
C ARG A 59 -6.95 8.81 15.16
N ILE A 60 -5.94 8.05 14.78
CA ILE A 60 -5.61 6.75 15.37
C ILE A 60 -4.94 6.92 16.73
N LYS A 61 -5.32 6.11 17.71
CA LYS A 61 -4.71 6.08 19.03
C LYS A 61 -3.42 5.25 19.04
N VAL A 62 -2.56 5.54 20.04
CA VAL A 62 -1.25 4.87 20.16
C VAL A 62 -1.36 3.36 20.32
N GLU A 63 -2.42 2.86 20.94
CA GLU A 63 -2.64 1.43 21.13
C GLU A 63 -2.81 0.70 19.79
N CYS A 64 -3.50 1.33 18.84
CA CYS A 64 -3.64 0.79 17.48
C CYS A 64 -2.32 0.87 16.70
N LEU A 65 -1.55 1.95 16.87
CA LEU A 65 -0.22 2.08 16.25
C LEU A 65 0.73 1.01 16.77
N ASN A 66 0.77 0.78 18.09
CA ASN A 66 1.58 -0.28 18.70
C ASN A 66 1.17 -1.68 18.19
N PHE A 67 -0.11 -1.89 17.92
CA PHE A 67 -0.57 -3.13 17.29
C PHE A 67 0.01 -3.27 15.88
N VAL A 68 -0.03 -2.22 15.05
CA VAL A 68 0.57 -2.24 13.70
C VAL A 68 2.06 -2.53 13.78
N ASP A 69 2.79 -1.84 14.67
CA ASP A 69 4.23 -2.06 14.86
C ASP A 69 4.50 -3.52 15.21
N SER A 70 3.72 -4.10 16.14
CA SER A 70 3.87 -5.52 16.52
C SER A 70 3.65 -6.51 15.36
N GLN A 71 2.83 -6.15 14.38
CA GLN A 71 2.63 -6.96 13.19
C GLN A 71 3.77 -6.75 12.18
N PHE A 72 4.22 -5.51 11.98
CA PHE A 72 5.29 -5.19 11.04
C PHE A 72 6.67 -5.70 11.49
N GLU A 73 6.93 -5.78 12.78
CA GLU A 73 8.13 -6.44 13.36
C GLU A 73 8.25 -7.93 12.97
N ARG A 74 7.13 -8.57 12.61
CA ARG A 74 7.09 -10.00 12.22
C ARG A 74 7.40 -10.24 10.75
N LEU A 75 7.55 -9.18 9.94
CA LEU A 75 7.76 -9.30 8.50
C LEU A 75 9.09 -10.00 8.16
N LEU A 76 9.02 -11.03 7.33
CA LEU A 76 10.18 -11.78 6.83
C LEU A 76 10.53 -11.43 5.37
N CYS A 77 9.75 -10.56 4.74
CA CYS A 77 9.95 -10.09 3.37
C CYS A 77 9.58 -8.60 3.28
N PRO A 78 9.99 -7.89 2.22
CA PRO A 78 9.60 -6.51 2.01
C PRO A 78 8.09 -6.32 1.95
N LEU A 79 7.59 -5.28 2.64
CA LEU A 79 6.25 -4.74 2.51
C LEU A 79 6.36 -3.35 1.90
N VAL A 80 5.80 -3.16 0.72
CA VAL A 80 5.69 -1.85 0.08
C VAL A 80 4.28 -1.33 0.29
N MET A 81 4.16 -0.12 0.84
CA MET A 81 2.86 0.48 1.14
C MET A 81 2.72 1.89 0.59
N ILE A 82 1.48 2.28 0.36
CA ILE A 82 1.06 3.64 0.03
C ILE A 82 -0.08 4.07 0.96
N ALA A 83 -0.38 5.36 1.01
CA ALA A 83 -1.58 5.88 1.65
C ALA A 83 -2.79 5.75 0.70
N GLY A 84 -3.96 5.45 1.27
CA GLY A 84 -5.24 5.48 0.57
C GLY A 84 -6.02 6.78 0.81
N ASN A 85 -7.35 6.72 0.68
CA ASN A 85 -8.17 7.91 0.87
C ASN A 85 -8.55 8.16 2.34
N HIS A 86 -8.65 7.14 3.17
CA HIS A 86 -8.95 7.27 4.60
C HIS A 86 -7.73 7.75 5.41
N ASP A 87 -6.53 7.35 5.02
CA ASP A 87 -5.27 7.68 5.68
C ASP A 87 -4.33 8.53 4.82
N CYS A 88 -4.89 9.38 3.93
CA CYS A 88 -4.17 10.21 2.97
C CYS A 88 -3.08 11.09 3.61
N LEU A 89 -2.11 11.52 2.79
CA LEU A 89 -0.92 12.27 3.22
C LEU A 89 -1.16 13.78 3.44
N ALA A 90 -2.41 14.20 3.63
CA ALA A 90 -2.79 15.59 3.88
C ALA A 90 -2.10 16.19 5.12
N GLU A 91 -2.28 17.50 5.35
CA GLU A 91 -1.64 18.21 6.46
C GLU A 91 -1.92 17.56 7.84
N TYR A 92 -3.11 16.99 8.03
CA TYR A 92 -3.54 16.31 9.26
C TYR A 92 -3.30 14.79 9.25
N SER A 93 -2.50 14.28 8.33
CA SER A 93 -2.22 12.84 8.16
C SER A 93 -1.70 12.19 9.43
N ILE A 94 -2.15 10.97 9.71
CA ILE A 94 -1.59 10.09 10.74
C ILE A 94 -0.07 9.92 10.55
N TYR A 95 0.39 9.87 9.30
CA TYR A 95 1.78 9.68 8.93
C TYR A 95 2.69 10.89 9.20
N LYS A 96 2.15 12.01 9.72
CA LYS A 96 2.95 13.13 10.26
C LYS A 96 3.50 12.84 11.67
N ARG A 97 2.88 11.92 12.41
CA ARG A 97 3.24 11.54 13.77
C ARG A 97 3.55 10.04 13.95
N TYR A 98 3.37 9.27 12.91
CA TYR A 98 3.64 7.84 12.87
C TYR A 98 4.39 7.48 11.59
N ASN A 99 5.54 6.87 11.73
CA ASN A 99 6.33 6.38 10.60
C ASN A 99 6.38 4.85 10.65
N PRO A 100 5.63 4.14 9.79
CA PRO A 100 5.61 2.68 9.78
C PRO A 100 6.97 2.04 9.46
N GLU A 101 7.89 2.77 8.82
CA GLU A 101 9.24 2.28 8.53
C GLU A 101 10.11 2.16 9.79
N GLU A 102 9.70 2.76 10.93
CA GLU A 102 10.41 2.61 12.20
C GLU A 102 10.14 1.26 12.88
N ALA A 103 9.04 0.60 12.53
CA ALA A 103 8.70 -0.73 13.07
C ALA A 103 9.57 -1.85 12.50
N SER A 104 9.99 -1.74 11.22
CA SER A 104 10.79 -2.79 10.58
C SER A 104 11.56 -2.26 9.36
N GLU A 105 12.79 -2.74 9.16
CA GLU A 105 13.58 -2.48 7.95
C GLU A 105 12.95 -3.08 6.67
N ASN A 106 11.97 -3.96 6.83
CA ASN A 106 11.23 -4.55 5.73
C ASN A 106 10.04 -3.68 5.27
N VAL A 107 9.75 -2.55 5.90
CA VAL A 107 8.66 -1.66 5.50
C VAL A 107 9.19 -0.52 4.62
N PHE A 108 8.56 -0.32 3.47
CA PHE A 108 8.88 0.71 2.48
C PHE A 108 7.63 1.53 2.19
N PHE A 109 7.55 2.73 2.74
CA PHE A 109 6.40 3.61 2.56
C PHE A 109 6.63 4.63 1.44
N LEU A 110 5.93 4.45 0.32
CA LEU A 110 6.02 5.33 -0.85
C LEU A 110 5.10 6.55 -0.66
N ARG A 111 5.67 7.67 -0.23
CA ARG A 111 4.90 8.86 0.19
C ARG A 111 5.13 10.11 -0.65
N ALA A 112 5.92 10.04 -1.74
CA ALA A 112 6.12 11.20 -2.61
C ALA A 112 4.88 11.49 -3.46
N ASP A 113 4.52 12.76 -3.62
CA ASP A 113 3.35 13.18 -4.42
C ASP A 113 3.41 12.70 -5.88
N ALA A 114 4.59 12.73 -6.48
CA ALA A 114 4.81 12.19 -7.83
C ALA A 114 4.96 10.66 -7.89
N GLY A 115 4.75 9.97 -6.77
CA GLY A 115 5.08 8.56 -6.62
C GLY A 115 6.56 8.33 -6.32
N SER A 116 6.88 7.11 -5.93
CA SER A 116 8.25 6.67 -5.61
C SER A 116 8.49 5.27 -6.13
N THR A 117 9.77 4.90 -6.24
CA THR A 117 10.17 3.58 -6.73
C THR A 117 11.09 2.90 -5.72
N CYS A 118 10.81 1.62 -5.44
CA CYS A 118 11.72 0.70 -4.73
C CYS A 118 12.23 -0.37 -5.69
N VAL A 119 13.52 -0.71 -5.59
CA VAL A 119 14.14 -1.75 -6.43
C VAL A 119 14.66 -2.87 -5.55
N PHE A 120 14.10 -4.06 -5.71
CA PHE A 120 14.49 -5.28 -5.01
C PHE A 120 15.30 -6.17 -5.97
N LYS A 121 16.62 -5.91 -6.04
CA LYS A 121 17.52 -6.57 -7.01
C LYS A 121 17.53 -8.09 -6.87
N ASP A 122 17.54 -8.61 -5.65
CA ASP A 122 17.56 -10.05 -5.37
C ASP A 122 16.28 -10.77 -5.81
N LEU A 123 15.16 -10.03 -5.85
CA LEU A 123 13.89 -10.51 -6.37
C LEU A 123 13.74 -10.27 -7.87
N GLY A 124 14.51 -9.36 -8.44
CA GLY A 124 14.35 -8.88 -9.81
C GLY A 124 13.02 -8.11 -9.98
N VAL A 125 12.66 -7.29 -8.99
CA VAL A 125 11.41 -6.53 -8.97
C VAL A 125 11.69 -5.05 -8.77
N THR A 126 11.03 -4.23 -9.58
CA THR A 126 10.90 -2.79 -9.39
C THR A 126 9.45 -2.48 -9.05
N VAL A 127 9.21 -1.87 -7.90
CA VAL A 127 7.87 -1.44 -7.48
C VAL A 127 7.79 0.07 -7.56
N TRP A 128 6.85 0.60 -8.31
CA TRP A 128 6.48 2.01 -8.26
C TRP A 128 5.13 2.13 -7.54
N GLY A 129 4.99 3.14 -6.71
CA GLY A 129 3.72 3.39 -6.04
C GLY A 129 3.44 4.86 -5.84
N ARG A 130 2.15 5.21 -5.88
CA ARG A 130 1.66 6.56 -5.63
C ARG A 130 0.41 6.50 -4.76
N GLY A 131 0.53 7.00 -3.52
CA GLY A 131 -0.57 7.13 -2.59
C GLY A 131 -1.36 8.42 -2.80
N ILE A 132 -2.47 8.56 -2.07
CA ILE A 132 -3.30 9.75 -2.08
C ILE A 132 -2.70 10.79 -1.12
N VAL A 133 -2.32 11.95 -1.67
CA VAL A 133 -1.82 13.06 -0.87
C VAL A 133 -2.99 13.88 -0.32
N GLU A 134 -3.95 14.20 -1.16
CA GLU A 134 -5.13 14.97 -0.80
C GLU A 134 -6.32 14.56 -1.67
N HIS A 135 -7.52 14.62 -1.10
CA HIS A 135 -8.76 14.40 -1.84
C HIS A 135 -9.02 15.55 -2.82
N HIS A 136 -8.56 15.39 -4.05
CA HIS A 136 -8.76 16.37 -5.10
C HIS A 136 -9.24 15.69 -6.40
N PRO A 137 -10.29 16.21 -7.07
CA PRO A 137 -10.79 15.60 -8.32
C PRO A 137 -9.75 15.50 -9.45
N GLY A 138 -8.70 16.32 -9.39
CA GLY A 138 -7.57 16.25 -10.33
C GLY A 138 -6.50 15.22 -9.98
N HIS A 139 -6.60 14.53 -8.85
CA HIS A 139 -5.66 13.45 -8.52
C HIS A 139 -5.90 12.26 -9.45
N LYS A 140 -4.88 11.94 -10.23
CA LYS A 140 -4.87 10.77 -11.11
C LYS A 140 -3.82 9.79 -10.61
N PRO A 141 -4.25 8.61 -10.12
CA PRO A 141 -3.33 7.66 -9.48
C PRO A 141 -2.17 7.20 -10.35
N LEU A 142 -2.36 7.11 -11.66
CA LEU A 142 -1.36 6.65 -12.63
C LEU A 142 -0.58 7.78 -13.34
N ASP A 143 -0.69 9.03 -12.86
CA ASP A 143 0.19 10.09 -13.36
C ASP A 143 1.63 9.90 -12.85
N HIS A 144 2.60 10.38 -13.62
CA HIS A 144 4.03 10.37 -13.28
C HIS A 144 4.69 8.98 -13.19
N ILE A 145 4.11 7.97 -13.84
CA ILE A 145 4.77 6.65 -13.96
C ILE A 145 6.12 6.84 -14.65
N PRO A 146 7.24 6.41 -14.05
CA PRO A 146 8.54 6.46 -14.69
C PRO A 146 8.63 5.47 -15.86
N SER A 147 9.70 5.60 -16.66
CA SER A 147 9.97 4.66 -17.74
C SER A 147 10.05 3.22 -17.23
N VAL A 148 9.50 2.30 -18.02
CA VAL A 148 9.55 0.85 -17.71
C VAL A 148 11.01 0.41 -17.57
N PRO A 149 11.37 -0.33 -16.50
CA PRO A 149 12.71 -0.90 -16.34
C PRO A 149 13.09 -1.84 -17.51
N GLU A 150 14.37 -1.88 -17.86
CA GLU A 150 14.85 -2.75 -18.94
C GLU A 150 14.71 -4.25 -18.59
N ASP A 151 14.86 -4.59 -17.31
CA ASP A 151 14.86 -5.97 -16.82
C ASP A 151 14.00 -6.13 -15.55
N GLY A 152 13.52 -7.37 -15.34
CA GLY A 152 12.78 -7.76 -14.14
C GLY A 152 11.27 -7.53 -14.23
N TRP A 153 10.60 -7.71 -13.10
CA TRP A 153 9.18 -7.41 -12.93
C TRP A 153 8.98 -5.93 -12.63
N TYR A 154 8.02 -5.33 -13.30
CA TYR A 154 7.59 -3.97 -13.03
C TYR A 154 6.20 -3.98 -12.42
N VAL A 155 6.10 -3.60 -11.15
CA VAL A 155 4.89 -3.67 -10.33
C VAL A 155 4.44 -2.26 -9.97
N GLY A 156 3.16 -1.96 -10.22
CA GLY A 156 2.52 -0.74 -9.77
C GLY A 156 1.72 -0.95 -8.48
N VAL A 157 1.69 0.06 -7.62
CA VAL A 157 0.78 0.11 -6.46
C VAL A 157 0.13 1.47 -6.41
N THR A 158 -1.19 1.49 -6.51
CA THR A 158 -1.99 2.72 -6.41
C THR A 158 -3.31 2.46 -5.71
N HIS A 159 -3.98 3.52 -5.28
CA HIS A 159 -5.28 3.44 -4.62
C HIS A 159 -6.29 4.33 -5.33
N GLY A 160 -7.44 3.76 -5.73
CA GLY A 160 -8.47 4.49 -6.45
C GLY A 160 -9.59 3.63 -6.99
N TYR A 161 -10.46 4.24 -7.79
CA TYR A 161 -11.62 3.58 -8.39
C TYR A 161 -11.36 3.28 -9.86
N CYS A 162 -11.39 2.00 -10.24
CA CYS A 162 -11.38 1.61 -11.64
C CYS A 162 -12.77 1.82 -12.24
N VAL A 163 -12.85 2.66 -13.27
CA VAL A 163 -14.12 3.05 -13.90
C VAL A 163 -14.00 3.07 -15.42
N ASP A 164 -15.08 2.72 -16.10
CA ASP A 164 -15.21 2.75 -17.56
C ASP A 164 -15.82 4.06 -18.11
N ARG A 165 -16.18 5.00 -17.23
CA ARG A 165 -16.83 6.29 -17.57
C ARG A 165 -16.39 7.42 -16.65
N ASP A 166 -16.54 8.65 -17.13
CA ASP A 166 -16.24 9.83 -16.33
C ASP A 166 -17.26 10.04 -15.22
N LEU A 167 -16.78 10.01 -13.98
CA LEU A 167 -17.52 10.38 -12.77
C LEU A 167 -16.95 11.71 -12.27
N GLN A 168 -17.50 12.82 -12.73
CA GLN A 168 -16.94 14.17 -12.50
C GLN A 168 -16.80 14.61 -11.04
N SER A 169 -17.43 13.90 -10.10
CA SER A 169 -17.45 14.24 -8.68
C SER A 169 -16.52 13.37 -7.82
N PHE A 170 -15.79 12.44 -8.42
CA PHE A 170 -14.92 11.52 -7.71
C PHE A 170 -13.44 11.84 -7.98
N SER A 171 -12.61 11.67 -6.96
CA SER A 171 -11.15 11.69 -7.08
C SER A 171 -10.59 10.29 -7.33
N SER A 172 -9.33 10.23 -7.73
CA SER A 172 -8.58 8.96 -7.82
C SER A 172 -9.19 7.94 -8.78
N LEU A 173 -9.75 8.42 -9.90
CA LEU A 173 -10.28 7.55 -10.94
C LEU A 173 -9.16 6.96 -11.78
N ILE A 174 -9.25 5.66 -12.06
CA ILE A 174 -8.36 4.89 -12.91
C ILE A 174 -9.16 4.32 -14.06
N ARG A 175 -8.67 4.45 -15.30
CA ARG A 175 -9.33 3.90 -16.47
C ARG A 175 -8.59 2.65 -16.95
N PRO A 176 -9.31 1.67 -17.54
CA PRO A 176 -8.68 0.48 -18.11
C PRO A 176 -7.55 0.82 -19.10
N GLU A 177 -7.75 1.86 -19.92
CA GLU A 177 -6.75 2.30 -20.91
C GLU A 177 -5.48 2.86 -20.24
N GLU A 178 -5.61 3.49 -19.08
CA GLU A 178 -4.47 3.98 -18.30
C GLU A 178 -3.68 2.81 -17.70
N ILE A 179 -4.37 1.75 -17.27
CA ILE A 179 -3.74 0.51 -16.79
C ILE A 179 -2.97 -0.15 -17.92
N GLU A 180 -3.60 -0.33 -19.10
CA GLU A 180 -2.95 -0.94 -20.26
C GLU A 180 -1.73 -0.13 -20.72
N ALA A 181 -1.82 1.21 -20.69
CA ALA A 181 -0.73 2.11 -21.09
C ALA A 181 0.41 2.22 -20.06
N SER A 182 0.20 1.78 -18.82
CA SER A 182 1.16 1.95 -17.72
C SER A 182 2.46 1.16 -17.89
N GLY A 183 2.41 0.04 -18.60
CA GLY A 183 3.54 -0.86 -18.80
C GLY A 183 3.87 -1.73 -17.58
N PHE A 184 3.05 -1.74 -16.53
CA PHE A 184 3.22 -2.65 -15.40
C PHE A 184 2.92 -4.10 -15.79
N ASP A 185 3.69 -5.03 -15.24
CA ASP A 185 3.38 -6.48 -15.31
C ASP A 185 2.25 -6.84 -14.32
N TYR A 186 2.08 -6.04 -13.25
CA TYR A 186 1.06 -6.16 -12.22
C TYR A 186 0.74 -4.79 -11.61
N LEU A 187 -0.54 -4.48 -11.41
CA LEU A 187 -1.05 -3.27 -10.77
C LEU A 187 -2.21 -3.61 -9.83
#